data_adb428d0e8c0bc4cfef58bea7def3930
#
_entry.id   adb428d0e8c0bc4cfef58bea7def3930
#
_cell.length_a   1.000
_cell.length_b   1.000
_cell.length_c   1.000
_cell.angle_alpha   90.00
_cell.angle_beta   90.00
_cell.angle_gamma   90.00
#
_symmetry.space_group_name_H-M   'P 1'
#
loop_
_entity.id
_entity.type
_entity.pdbx_description
1 polymer ?
#
loop_
_entity_poly.entity_id
_entity_poly.type
_entity_poly.pdbx_seq_one_letter_code
_entity_poly.pdbx_strand_id
1 'polypeptide(L)'
;MARKLTKNPEVIEIEREDKQGKIEEQLLYCDDKNHKNRLLDHILRDANIDQCVIFTSTKAMTEVLADELYEKGFAANCLHGDMPQGWRNRTLMDLRKGRCKILVATDVAARGIDVPTITHVINYDLPKQAEDYVHRIGRTGRAGRSGIAISFAEVNEYMAVHKIERYINHKLPEVVIEGLEPTRKRNKNADRKPKGKGGFGGGKRDGDRWSSRGNGDKKPWGEKKSFGEKRGKDGDKRDGSFRKDGTKRDGGFKKDGFRGKPKK
;
A
#
# COMPACT_ATOMS: atom_id res chain seq x y z
N MET A 1 -8.44 -22.61 26.40
CA MET A 1 -9.86 -22.45 26.76
C MET A 1 -10.72 -23.65 26.37
N ALA A 2 -10.50 -24.35 25.27
CA ALA A 2 -11.29 -25.50 24.82
C ALA A 2 -11.37 -26.65 25.85
N ARG A 3 -10.27 -26.99 26.54
CA ARG A 3 -10.23 -28.08 27.57
C ARG A 3 -11.17 -27.89 28.76
N LYS A 4 -11.71 -26.68 29.00
CA LYS A 4 -12.69 -26.41 30.08
C LYS A 4 -14.15 -26.59 29.65
N LEU A 5 -14.42 -26.72 28.35
CA LEU A 5 -15.76 -26.79 27.80
C LEU A 5 -16.14 -28.14 27.22
N THR A 6 -15.18 -29.06 27.09
CA THR A 6 -15.39 -30.38 26.50
C THR A 6 -15.01 -31.48 27.48
N LYS A 7 -15.83 -32.49 27.58
CA LYS A 7 -15.51 -33.78 28.31
C LYS A 7 -14.78 -34.67 27.32
N ASN A 8 -13.53 -35.05 27.63
CA ASN A 8 -12.65 -35.86 26.79
C ASN A 8 -12.50 -35.35 25.35
N PRO A 9 -11.85 -34.17 25.14
CA PRO A 9 -11.61 -33.68 23.78
C PRO A 9 -10.57 -34.58 23.09
N GLU A 10 -10.88 -35.06 21.91
CA GLU A 10 -9.91 -35.64 21.00
C GLU A 10 -9.11 -34.48 20.39
N VAL A 11 -7.80 -34.49 20.62
CA VAL A 11 -6.87 -33.47 20.06
C VAL A 11 -6.33 -34.02 18.75
N ILE A 12 -6.85 -33.56 17.65
CA ILE A 12 -6.30 -33.87 16.33
C ILE A 12 -5.23 -32.77 16.04
N GLU A 13 -3.96 -33.13 16.23
CA GLU A 13 -2.85 -32.33 15.74
C GLU A 13 -2.66 -32.62 14.25
N ILE A 14 -3.12 -31.72 13.42
CA ILE A 14 -2.79 -31.74 11.99
C ILE A 14 -1.40 -31.15 11.87
N GLU A 15 -0.38 -31.98 11.70
CA GLU A 15 0.90 -31.52 11.20
C GLU A 15 0.65 -30.85 9.85
N ARG A 16 0.70 -29.52 9.84
CA ARG A 16 0.78 -28.79 8.59
C ARG A 16 2.16 -29.09 8.01
N GLU A 17 2.22 -30.10 7.14
CA GLU A 17 3.31 -30.11 6.18
C GLU A 17 3.30 -28.72 5.51
N ASP A 18 4.29 -27.91 5.84
CA ASP A 18 4.49 -26.61 5.20
C ASP A 18 4.82 -26.84 3.73
N LYS A 19 3.75 -27.06 2.94
CA LYS A 19 3.81 -27.08 1.47
C LYS A 19 3.96 -25.65 0.93
N GLN A 20 4.49 -24.73 1.74
CA GLN A 20 4.93 -23.44 1.25
C GLN A 20 6.24 -23.64 0.51
N GLY A 21 6.23 -23.41 -0.78
CA GLY A 21 7.46 -23.36 -1.56
C GLY A 21 8.35 -22.21 -1.09
N LYS A 22 9.63 -22.31 -1.38
CA LYS A 22 10.60 -21.24 -1.07
C LYS A 22 10.22 -19.97 -1.84
N ILE A 23 10.03 -18.86 -1.12
CA ILE A 23 9.84 -17.54 -1.73
C ILE A 23 11.21 -16.84 -1.71
N GLU A 24 11.69 -16.46 -2.88
CA GLU A 24 12.87 -15.61 -3.03
C GLU A 24 12.43 -14.15 -2.98
N GLU A 25 12.97 -13.42 -2.00
CA GLU A 25 12.61 -12.01 -1.79
C GLU A 25 13.71 -11.11 -2.35
N GLN A 26 13.30 -10.03 -3.02
CA GLN A 26 14.22 -9.06 -3.63
C GLN A 26 13.72 -7.64 -3.34
N LEU A 27 14.64 -6.73 -3.01
CA LEU A 27 14.37 -5.32 -2.79
C LEU A 27 15.14 -4.48 -3.80
N LEU A 28 14.43 -3.66 -4.58
CA LEU A 28 15.00 -2.71 -5.52
C LEU A 28 14.69 -1.28 -5.08
N TYR A 29 15.72 -0.48 -4.91
CA TYR A 29 15.55 0.95 -4.66
C TYR A 29 15.33 1.70 -5.97
N CYS A 30 14.48 2.73 -5.92
CA CYS A 30 14.15 3.58 -7.05
C CYS A 30 14.17 5.05 -6.64
N ASP A 31 14.37 5.93 -7.62
CA ASP A 31 14.43 7.37 -7.40
C ASP A 31 13.03 8.01 -7.36
N ASP A 32 12.16 7.56 -8.26
CA ASP A 32 10.82 8.10 -8.48
C ASP A 32 9.92 7.10 -9.23
N LYS A 33 8.68 7.53 -9.52
CA LYS A 33 7.70 6.73 -10.27
C LYS A 33 8.19 6.33 -11.66
N ASN A 34 8.88 7.20 -12.38
CA ASN A 34 9.37 6.90 -13.73
C ASN A 34 10.44 5.80 -13.66
N HIS A 35 11.29 5.85 -12.65
CA HIS A 35 12.26 4.80 -12.39
C HIS A 35 11.58 3.48 -12.02
N LYS A 36 10.54 3.49 -11.14
CA LYS A 36 9.73 2.30 -10.85
C LYS A 36 9.16 1.68 -12.13
N ASN A 37 8.62 2.49 -13.04
CA ASN A 37 8.05 2.00 -14.30
C ASN A 37 9.10 1.38 -15.22
N ARG A 38 10.31 1.94 -15.27
CA ARG A 38 11.42 1.37 -16.05
C ARG A 38 11.88 0.03 -15.48
N LEU A 39 12.04 -0.07 -14.16
CA LEU A 39 12.37 -1.30 -13.47
C LEU A 39 11.28 -2.37 -13.70
N LEU A 40 10.01 -1.98 -13.57
CA LEU A 40 8.89 -2.88 -13.80
C LEU A 40 8.87 -3.41 -15.24
N ASP A 41 9.03 -2.54 -16.23
CA ASP A 41 9.06 -2.93 -17.66
C ASP A 41 10.23 -3.89 -17.95
N HIS A 42 11.40 -3.62 -17.39
CA HIS A 42 12.57 -4.50 -17.52
C HIS A 42 12.29 -5.89 -16.92
N ILE A 43 11.80 -5.94 -15.69
CA ILE A 43 11.49 -7.20 -14.99
C ILE A 43 10.42 -8.00 -15.75
N LEU A 44 9.35 -7.35 -16.19
CA LEU A 44 8.25 -8.03 -16.89
C LEU A 44 8.65 -8.57 -18.26
N ARG A 45 9.69 -8.01 -18.90
CA ARG A 45 10.20 -8.50 -20.20
C ARG A 45 11.28 -9.56 -20.07
N ASP A 46 12.11 -9.50 -19.04
CA ASP A 46 13.26 -10.38 -18.87
C ASP A 46 12.92 -11.66 -18.12
N ALA A 47 11.93 -11.62 -17.24
CA ALA A 47 11.59 -12.76 -16.42
C ALA A 47 10.69 -13.76 -17.15
N ASN A 48 10.90 -15.06 -16.92
CA ASN A 48 9.97 -16.14 -17.27
C ASN A 48 8.73 -16.09 -16.37
N ILE A 49 7.98 -14.98 -16.47
CA ILE A 49 6.81 -14.74 -15.66
C ILE A 49 5.60 -15.44 -16.27
N ASP A 50 5.18 -16.54 -15.65
CA ASP A 50 3.94 -17.18 -16.04
C ASP A 50 2.74 -16.33 -15.65
N GLN A 51 2.64 -15.98 -14.37
CA GLN A 51 1.65 -15.07 -13.83
C GLN A 51 2.22 -14.24 -12.70
N CYS A 52 1.83 -12.97 -12.67
CA CYS A 52 2.29 -11.98 -11.71
C CYS A 52 1.13 -11.25 -11.05
N VAL A 53 1.26 -10.94 -9.75
CA VAL A 53 0.40 -9.97 -9.07
C VAL A 53 1.23 -8.77 -8.67
N ILE A 54 0.78 -7.58 -9.09
CA ILE A 54 1.40 -6.29 -8.78
C ILE A 54 0.52 -5.56 -7.77
N PHE A 55 1.09 -5.20 -6.63
CA PHE A 55 0.39 -4.49 -5.57
C PHE A 55 0.65 -2.99 -5.63
N THR A 56 -0.43 -2.20 -5.64
CA THR A 56 -0.42 -0.74 -5.62
C THR A 56 -1.19 -0.21 -4.40
N SER A 57 -0.87 1.01 -3.96
CA SER A 57 -1.47 1.62 -2.77
C SER A 57 -2.87 2.16 -2.99
N THR A 58 -3.25 2.52 -4.22
CA THR A 58 -4.52 3.19 -4.53
C THR A 58 -5.24 2.55 -5.72
N LYS A 59 -6.58 2.66 -5.71
CA LYS A 59 -7.44 2.17 -6.80
C LYS A 59 -7.11 2.84 -8.14
N ALA A 60 -6.98 4.16 -8.13
CA ALA A 60 -6.61 4.93 -9.33
C ALA A 60 -5.28 4.47 -9.93
N MET A 61 -4.25 4.22 -9.07
CA MET A 61 -2.97 3.71 -9.54
C MET A 61 -3.09 2.30 -10.10
N THR A 62 -3.98 1.47 -9.52
CA THR A 62 -4.26 0.12 -10.02
C THR A 62 -4.78 0.14 -11.46
N GLU A 63 -5.74 1.04 -11.75
CA GLU A 63 -6.31 1.22 -13.08
C GLU A 63 -5.26 1.75 -14.07
N VAL A 64 -4.63 2.88 -13.74
CA VAL A 64 -3.62 3.51 -14.60
C VAL A 64 -2.48 2.56 -14.94
N LEU A 65 -1.94 1.84 -13.94
CA LEU A 65 -0.84 0.91 -14.20
C LEU A 65 -1.26 -0.30 -15.03
N ALA A 66 -2.48 -0.81 -14.84
CA ALA A 66 -2.99 -1.91 -15.65
C ALA A 66 -3.18 -1.49 -17.11
N ASP A 67 -3.70 -0.27 -17.35
CA ASP A 67 -3.88 0.28 -18.70
C ASP A 67 -2.52 0.55 -19.37
N GLU A 68 -1.56 1.16 -18.66
CA GLU A 68 -0.19 1.37 -19.17
C GLU A 68 0.49 0.04 -19.57
N LEU A 69 0.28 -1.03 -18.78
CA LEU A 69 0.83 -2.35 -19.10
C LEU A 69 0.10 -2.99 -20.29
N TYR A 70 -1.22 -2.82 -20.37
CA TYR A 70 -2.00 -3.32 -21.51
C TYR A 70 -1.59 -2.65 -22.82
N GLU A 71 -1.40 -1.32 -22.82
CA GLU A 71 -0.91 -0.57 -23.99
C GLU A 71 0.50 -1.01 -24.43
N LYS A 72 1.33 -1.47 -23.49
CA LYS A 72 2.65 -2.06 -23.78
C LYS A 72 2.58 -3.50 -24.29
N GLY A 73 1.38 -4.07 -24.46
CA GLY A 73 1.15 -5.42 -24.98
C GLY A 73 1.15 -6.53 -23.94
N PHE A 74 1.15 -6.23 -22.66
CA PHE A 74 1.00 -7.24 -21.63
C PHE A 74 -0.47 -7.63 -21.42
N ALA A 75 -0.74 -8.91 -21.14
CA ALA A 75 -2.07 -9.38 -20.76
C ALA A 75 -2.39 -8.98 -19.31
N ALA A 76 -2.56 -7.68 -19.07
CA ALA A 76 -2.77 -7.08 -17.76
C ALA A 76 -4.25 -6.75 -17.50
N ASN A 77 -4.68 -6.90 -16.26
CA ASN A 77 -6.00 -6.48 -15.79
C ASN A 77 -5.87 -5.87 -14.39
N CYS A 78 -6.82 -5.00 -14.01
CA CYS A 78 -6.89 -4.43 -12.67
C CYS A 78 -7.87 -5.18 -11.76
N LEU A 79 -7.66 -5.05 -10.42
CA LEU A 79 -8.59 -5.54 -9.40
C LEU A 79 -8.59 -4.61 -8.18
N HIS A 80 -9.71 -3.93 -7.93
CA HIS A 80 -9.87 -3.04 -6.76
C HIS A 80 -11.31 -3.05 -6.23
N GLY A 81 -11.52 -2.41 -5.07
CA GLY A 81 -12.78 -2.51 -4.31
C GLY A 81 -14.00 -1.90 -5.00
N ASP A 82 -13.82 -0.90 -5.87
CA ASP A 82 -14.95 -0.20 -6.53
C ASP A 82 -15.46 -0.91 -7.78
N MET A 83 -14.78 -1.98 -8.22
CA MET A 83 -15.23 -2.76 -9.34
C MET A 83 -16.52 -3.53 -9.03
N PRO A 84 -17.50 -3.54 -9.95
CA PRO A 84 -18.69 -4.40 -9.85
C PRO A 84 -18.31 -5.86 -9.65
N GLN A 85 -19.06 -6.61 -8.84
CA GLN A 85 -18.70 -8.00 -8.50
C GLN A 85 -18.58 -8.90 -9.73
N GLY A 86 -19.41 -8.67 -10.76
CA GLY A 86 -19.33 -9.43 -12.01
C GLY A 86 -17.98 -9.26 -12.73
N TRP A 87 -17.45 -8.04 -12.75
CA TRP A 87 -16.14 -7.76 -13.35
C TRP A 87 -15.01 -8.37 -12.54
N ARG A 88 -15.07 -8.27 -11.20
CA ARG A 88 -14.10 -8.92 -10.31
C ARG A 88 -14.04 -10.43 -10.55
N ASN A 89 -15.19 -11.08 -10.62
CA ASN A 89 -15.28 -12.51 -10.88
C ASN A 89 -14.70 -12.86 -12.25
N ARG A 90 -14.98 -12.06 -13.28
CA ARG A 90 -14.42 -12.24 -14.63
C ARG A 90 -12.90 -12.12 -14.62
N THR A 91 -12.34 -11.06 -14.02
CA THR A 91 -10.89 -10.86 -13.91
C THR A 91 -10.20 -12.03 -13.22
N LEU A 92 -10.75 -12.51 -12.10
CA LEU A 92 -10.20 -13.67 -11.40
C LEU A 92 -10.31 -14.97 -12.21
N MET A 93 -11.39 -15.13 -12.98
CA MET A 93 -11.55 -16.27 -13.88
C MET A 93 -10.54 -16.21 -15.04
N ASP A 94 -10.28 -15.02 -15.59
CA ASP A 94 -9.28 -14.80 -16.63
C ASP A 94 -7.86 -15.08 -16.12
N LEU A 95 -7.56 -14.68 -14.87
CA LEU A 95 -6.32 -15.02 -14.22
C LEU A 95 -6.16 -16.54 -14.07
N ARG A 96 -7.17 -17.23 -13.50
CA ARG A 96 -7.13 -18.70 -13.34
C ARG A 96 -6.98 -19.46 -14.65
N LYS A 97 -7.54 -18.96 -15.74
CA LYS A 97 -7.46 -19.54 -17.09
C LYS A 97 -6.19 -19.13 -17.84
N GLY A 98 -5.31 -18.34 -17.25
CA GLY A 98 -4.07 -17.85 -17.87
C GLY A 98 -4.28 -16.81 -18.99
N ARG A 99 -5.50 -16.30 -19.18
CA ARG A 99 -5.79 -15.21 -20.13
C ARG A 99 -5.29 -13.86 -19.61
N CYS A 100 -5.33 -13.65 -18.31
CA CYS A 100 -4.66 -12.56 -17.64
C CYS A 100 -3.33 -13.10 -17.09
N LYS A 101 -2.22 -12.48 -17.48
CA LYS A 101 -0.89 -12.83 -17.00
C LYS A 101 -0.44 -11.93 -15.87
N ILE A 102 -0.86 -10.68 -15.88
CA ILE A 102 -0.50 -9.67 -14.88
C ILE A 102 -1.76 -9.12 -14.24
N LEU A 103 -1.90 -9.30 -12.95
CA LEU A 103 -2.98 -8.71 -12.18
C LEU A 103 -2.45 -7.55 -11.35
N VAL A 104 -2.91 -6.32 -11.63
CA VAL A 104 -2.61 -5.16 -10.78
C VAL A 104 -3.73 -5.02 -9.75
N ALA A 105 -3.40 -5.00 -8.46
CA ALA A 105 -4.42 -5.07 -7.42
C ALA A 105 -4.10 -4.24 -6.18
N THR A 106 -5.15 -3.82 -5.45
CA THR A 106 -5.02 -3.29 -4.08
C THR A 106 -5.07 -4.43 -3.07
N ASP A 107 -4.52 -4.21 -1.86
CA ASP A 107 -4.51 -5.21 -0.78
C ASP A 107 -5.89 -5.79 -0.49
N VAL A 108 -6.89 -4.90 -0.33
CA VAL A 108 -8.27 -5.31 0.01
C VAL A 108 -8.87 -6.20 -1.05
N ALA A 109 -8.63 -5.91 -2.32
CA ALA A 109 -9.18 -6.68 -3.43
C ALA A 109 -8.46 -7.99 -3.66
N ALA A 110 -7.16 -8.03 -3.37
CA ALA A 110 -6.33 -9.22 -3.52
C ALA A 110 -6.48 -10.23 -2.38
N ARG A 111 -7.12 -9.85 -1.27
CA ARG A 111 -7.40 -10.79 -0.17
C ARG A 111 -8.28 -11.93 -0.68
N GLY A 112 -7.87 -13.16 -0.38
CA GLY A 112 -8.60 -14.36 -0.81
C GLY A 112 -8.36 -14.81 -2.25
N ILE A 113 -7.48 -14.13 -3.01
CA ILE A 113 -7.04 -14.66 -4.30
C ILE A 113 -6.26 -15.96 -4.03
N ASP A 114 -6.81 -17.05 -4.53
CA ASP A 114 -6.17 -18.36 -4.51
C ASP A 114 -5.98 -18.84 -5.95
N VAL A 115 -4.78 -18.58 -6.46
CA VAL A 115 -4.35 -18.96 -7.80
C VAL A 115 -2.93 -19.53 -7.68
N PRO A 116 -2.79 -20.86 -7.74
CA PRO A 116 -1.50 -21.52 -7.51
C PRO A 116 -0.46 -21.32 -8.61
N THR A 117 -0.86 -20.73 -9.74
CA THR A 117 0.00 -20.45 -10.89
C THR A 117 0.75 -19.12 -10.81
N ILE A 118 0.50 -18.33 -9.76
CA ILE A 118 1.21 -17.07 -9.55
C ILE A 118 2.66 -17.38 -9.17
N THR A 119 3.58 -17.04 -10.06
CA THR A 119 5.03 -17.23 -9.87
C THR A 119 5.69 -16.00 -9.25
N HIS A 120 5.18 -14.80 -9.54
CA HIS A 120 5.77 -13.54 -9.10
C HIS A 120 4.77 -12.67 -8.35
N VAL A 121 5.26 -12.03 -7.30
CA VAL A 121 4.57 -10.95 -6.60
C VAL A 121 5.45 -9.71 -6.66
N ILE A 122 4.91 -8.59 -7.13
CA ILE A 122 5.62 -7.31 -7.18
C ILE A 122 4.90 -6.32 -6.27
N ASN A 123 5.57 -5.86 -5.23
CA ASN A 123 5.13 -4.73 -4.43
C ASN A 123 5.59 -3.44 -5.14
N TYR A 124 4.78 -2.94 -6.07
CA TYR A 124 5.03 -1.66 -6.75
C TYR A 124 5.05 -0.50 -5.76
N ASP A 125 4.15 -0.55 -4.78
CA ASP A 125 4.17 0.29 -3.59
C ASP A 125 4.30 -0.59 -2.36
N LEU A 126 5.12 -0.17 -1.40
CA LEU A 126 5.24 -0.87 -0.12
C LEU A 126 3.91 -0.87 0.64
N PRO A 127 3.59 -1.93 1.36
CA PRO A 127 2.38 -1.98 2.17
C PRO A 127 2.50 -1.01 3.36
N LYS A 128 1.35 -0.47 3.79
CA LYS A 128 1.28 0.42 4.96
C LYS A 128 1.54 -0.32 6.27
N GLN A 129 1.10 -1.58 6.36
CA GLN A 129 1.30 -2.46 7.50
C GLN A 129 2.27 -3.58 7.11
N ALA A 130 3.17 -3.91 8.04
CA ALA A 130 4.17 -4.95 7.77
C ALA A 130 3.53 -6.36 7.62
N GLU A 131 2.38 -6.59 8.25
CA GLU A 131 1.61 -7.84 8.13
C GLU A 131 1.11 -8.05 6.69
N ASP A 132 0.70 -6.95 6.02
CA ASP A 132 0.22 -7.03 4.64
C ASP A 132 1.34 -7.49 3.69
N TYR A 133 2.61 -7.22 4.01
CA TYR A 133 3.75 -7.72 3.25
C TYR A 133 3.73 -9.25 3.15
N VAL A 134 3.59 -9.92 4.28
CA VAL A 134 3.54 -11.40 4.34
C VAL A 134 2.32 -11.92 3.58
N HIS A 135 1.17 -11.26 3.73
CA HIS A 135 -0.05 -11.62 2.99
C HIS A 135 0.10 -11.46 1.48
N ARG A 136 0.86 -10.45 1.02
CA ARG A 136 1.14 -10.22 -0.40
C ARG A 136 2.06 -11.27 -0.97
N ILE A 137 3.24 -11.47 -0.35
CA ILE A 137 4.20 -12.47 -0.84
C ILE A 137 3.64 -13.89 -0.79
N GLY A 138 2.77 -14.20 0.18
CA GLY A 138 2.03 -15.45 0.25
C GLY A 138 1.00 -15.66 -0.88
N ARG A 139 0.91 -14.78 -1.90
CA ARG A 139 0.17 -15.05 -3.14
C ARG A 139 0.98 -15.91 -4.10
N THR A 140 2.30 -15.95 -3.97
CA THR A 140 3.20 -16.90 -4.66
C THR A 140 3.72 -17.97 -3.71
N GLY A 141 4.55 -18.88 -4.18
CA GLY A 141 5.13 -19.93 -3.37
C GLY A 141 4.10 -20.95 -2.86
N ARG A 142 3.00 -21.19 -3.58
CA ARG A 142 1.93 -22.08 -3.18
C ARG A 142 2.07 -23.49 -3.78
N ALA A 143 1.44 -24.45 -3.12
CA ALA A 143 1.41 -25.84 -3.58
C ALA A 143 2.82 -26.44 -3.80
N GLY A 144 3.79 -26.09 -2.95
CA GLY A 144 5.17 -26.58 -3.04
C GLY A 144 6.02 -25.99 -4.17
N ARG A 145 5.50 -24.98 -4.90
CA ARG A 145 6.26 -24.27 -5.94
C ARG A 145 7.11 -23.16 -5.34
N SER A 146 8.27 -22.90 -5.93
CA SER A 146 9.03 -21.69 -5.62
C SER A 146 8.33 -20.44 -6.17
N GLY A 147 8.51 -19.31 -5.50
CA GLY A 147 7.99 -18.02 -5.91
C GLY A 147 9.02 -16.92 -5.76
N ILE A 148 8.83 -15.81 -6.47
CA ILE A 148 9.67 -14.62 -6.39
C ILE A 148 8.82 -13.44 -5.92
N ALA A 149 9.31 -12.73 -4.91
CA ALA A 149 8.69 -11.53 -4.37
C ALA A 149 9.63 -10.34 -4.53
N ILE A 150 9.25 -9.39 -5.38
CA ILE A 150 10.04 -8.20 -5.69
C ILE A 150 9.38 -6.99 -5.05
N SER A 151 10.15 -6.17 -4.33
CA SER A 151 9.63 -4.97 -3.70
C SER A 151 10.38 -3.73 -4.18
N PHE A 152 9.63 -2.73 -4.64
CA PHE A 152 10.19 -1.42 -4.95
C PHE A 152 10.08 -0.50 -3.74
N ALA A 153 11.16 0.20 -3.44
CA ALA A 153 11.19 1.21 -2.39
C ALA A 153 11.85 2.49 -2.92
N GLU A 154 11.23 3.62 -2.70
CA GLU A 154 11.91 4.88 -2.91
C GLU A 154 12.97 5.08 -1.82
N VAL A 155 14.01 5.86 -2.15
CA VAL A 155 15.13 6.11 -1.22
C VAL A 155 14.66 6.71 0.12
N ASN A 156 13.55 7.44 0.13
CA ASN A 156 12.93 8.01 1.33
C ASN A 156 12.05 7.02 2.11
N GLU A 157 11.72 5.85 1.54
CA GLU A 157 10.85 4.84 2.17
C GLU A 157 11.63 3.83 3.05
N TYR A 158 12.91 4.08 3.34
CA TYR A 158 13.75 3.17 4.13
C TYR A 158 13.13 2.78 5.48
N MET A 159 12.36 3.68 6.12
CA MET A 159 11.68 3.37 7.38
C MET A 159 10.55 2.35 7.20
N ALA A 160 9.88 2.35 6.05
CA ALA A 160 8.87 1.35 5.72
C ALA A 160 9.52 -0.02 5.48
N VAL A 161 10.63 -0.05 4.73
CA VAL A 161 11.44 -1.25 4.54
C VAL A 161 11.89 -1.81 5.90
N HIS A 162 12.45 -0.97 6.76
CA HIS A 162 12.92 -1.41 8.07
C HIS A 162 11.82 -1.96 8.99
N LYS A 163 10.59 -1.41 8.92
CA LYS A 163 9.44 -1.97 9.64
C LYS A 163 9.08 -3.36 9.13
N ILE A 164 9.10 -3.57 7.81
CA ILE A 164 8.85 -4.87 7.19
C ILE A 164 9.92 -5.87 7.63
N GLU A 165 11.21 -5.56 7.47
CA GLU A 165 12.34 -6.40 7.86
C GLU A 165 12.28 -6.81 9.34
N ARG A 166 11.89 -5.87 10.20
CA ARG A 166 11.72 -6.13 11.64
C ARG A 166 10.58 -7.12 11.90
N TYR A 167 9.50 -7.03 11.14
CA TYR A 167 8.35 -7.89 11.27
C TYR A 167 8.64 -9.32 10.79
N ILE A 168 9.30 -9.46 9.63
CA ILE A 168 9.68 -10.75 9.06
C ILE A 168 10.95 -11.34 9.70
N ASN A 169 11.62 -10.57 10.57
CA ASN A 169 12.83 -10.95 11.31
C ASN A 169 14.05 -11.31 10.44
N HIS A 170 14.12 -10.77 9.21
CA HIS A 170 15.30 -10.85 8.36
C HIS A 170 15.43 -9.63 7.45
N LYS A 171 16.61 -9.47 6.82
CA LYS A 171 16.87 -8.41 5.88
C LYS A 171 16.40 -8.79 4.49
N LEU A 172 15.80 -7.84 3.78
CA LEU A 172 15.46 -8.02 2.38
C LEU A 172 16.74 -7.88 1.54
N PRO A 173 17.06 -8.87 0.68
CA PRO A 173 18.21 -8.77 -0.21
C PRO A 173 18.06 -7.59 -1.18
N GLU A 174 18.99 -6.64 -1.13
CA GLU A 174 19.03 -5.52 -2.08
C GLU A 174 19.58 -6.02 -3.42
N VAL A 175 18.80 -5.84 -4.49
CA VAL A 175 19.18 -6.18 -5.86
C VAL A 175 19.27 -4.91 -6.68
N VAL A 176 20.26 -4.84 -7.55
CA VAL A 176 20.47 -3.72 -8.49
C VAL A 176 20.50 -4.29 -9.90
N ILE A 177 19.75 -3.68 -10.79
CA ILE A 177 19.73 -4.03 -12.21
C ILE A 177 20.70 -3.12 -12.93
N GLU A 178 21.63 -3.70 -13.65
CA GLU A 178 22.63 -2.97 -14.43
C GLU A 178 21.96 -2.02 -15.44
N GLY A 179 22.37 -0.75 -15.45
CA GLY A 179 21.80 0.31 -16.29
C GLY A 179 20.49 0.91 -15.76
N LEU A 180 19.98 0.40 -14.63
CA LEU A 180 18.80 0.91 -13.93
C LEU A 180 19.09 1.15 -12.44
N GLU A 181 20.31 1.57 -12.10
CA GLU A 181 20.69 1.89 -10.74
C GLU A 181 20.02 3.17 -10.26
N PRO A 182 19.63 3.27 -8.97
CA PRO A 182 19.14 4.52 -8.42
C PRO A 182 20.26 5.57 -8.40
N THR A 183 19.95 6.77 -8.89
CA THR A 183 20.91 7.89 -8.93
C THR A 183 21.00 8.59 -7.57
N ARG A 184 19.93 8.54 -6.78
CA ARG A 184 19.87 9.12 -5.44
C ARG A 184 20.52 8.17 -4.43
N LYS A 185 21.61 8.65 -3.80
CA LYS A 185 22.28 7.87 -2.77
C LYS A 185 21.44 7.82 -1.50
N ARG A 186 21.19 6.61 -1.00
CA ARG A 186 20.60 6.38 0.31
C ARG A 186 21.50 6.99 1.40
N ASN A 187 20.92 7.79 2.28
CA ASN A 187 21.65 8.30 3.44
C ASN A 187 21.78 7.19 4.51
N LYS A 188 22.82 6.38 4.39
CA LYS A 188 23.12 5.25 5.31
C LYS A 188 23.32 5.71 6.77
N ASN A 189 23.44 7.02 7.02
CA ASN A 189 23.57 7.57 8.39
C ASN A 189 22.24 7.85 9.06
N ALA A 190 21.11 7.81 8.35
CA ALA A 190 19.79 7.97 8.93
C ALA A 190 19.42 6.81 9.89
N ASP A 191 20.05 5.64 9.74
CA ASP A 191 19.87 4.48 10.62
C ASP A 191 20.62 4.60 11.95
N ARG A 192 21.54 5.57 12.08
CA ARG A 192 22.25 5.82 13.33
C ARG A 192 21.36 6.65 14.23
N LYS A 193 20.86 6.04 15.32
CA LYS A 193 20.27 6.79 16.43
C LYS A 193 21.18 7.97 16.73
N PRO A 194 20.66 9.20 16.87
CA PRO A 194 21.48 10.30 17.34
C PRO A 194 22.10 9.85 18.65
N LYS A 195 23.43 9.76 18.71
CA LYS A 195 24.15 9.58 19.96
C LYS A 195 23.71 10.73 20.83
N GLY A 196 22.90 10.43 21.84
CA GLY A 196 22.51 11.40 22.84
C GLY A 196 23.77 12.06 23.34
N LYS A 197 23.92 13.36 23.13
CA LYS A 197 24.88 14.18 23.83
C LYS A 197 24.46 14.18 25.29
N GLY A 198 24.86 13.14 26.02
CA GLY A 198 24.91 13.14 27.47
C GLY A 198 26.01 14.08 27.91
N GLY A 199 25.73 15.35 27.90
CA GLY A 199 26.57 16.38 28.49
C GLY A 199 25.91 16.86 29.76
N PHE A 200 25.95 16.04 30.80
CA PHE A 200 25.82 16.55 32.17
C PHE A 200 27.17 17.12 32.56
N GLY A 201 27.41 18.38 32.23
CA GLY A 201 28.45 19.21 32.82
C GLY A 201 28.05 19.51 34.24
N GLY A 202 28.63 18.76 35.20
CA GLY A 202 28.62 19.11 36.59
C GLY A 202 29.38 20.40 36.80
N GLY A 203 28.68 21.53 36.89
CA GLY A 203 29.22 22.79 37.39
C GLY A 203 29.16 22.76 38.89
N LYS A 204 30.32 22.59 39.53
CA LYS A 204 30.54 22.97 40.93
C LYS A 204 30.11 24.44 41.12
N ARG A 205 29.19 24.69 42.02
CA ARG A 205 28.99 26.01 42.61
C ARG A 205 29.56 25.99 44.04
N ASP A 206 30.70 26.60 44.16
CA ASP A 206 31.23 27.03 45.43
C ASP A 206 30.51 28.31 45.91
N GLY A 207 30.18 28.31 47.18
CA GLY A 207 30.39 29.34 48.13
C GLY A 207 29.58 30.65 48.08
N ASP A 208 28.72 30.75 49.07
CA ASP A 208 28.49 31.89 49.90
C ASP A 208 28.42 33.31 49.30
N ARG A 209 27.25 33.93 49.37
CA ARG A 209 27.12 35.24 49.95
C ARG A 209 25.69 35.57 50.40
N TRP A 210 25.53 35.68 51.67
CA TRP A 210 24.37 36.17 52.39
C TRP A 210 24.37 37.70 52.37
N SER A 211 23.23 38.31 52.06
CA SER A 211 22.78 39.58 52.72
C SER A 211 21.39 39.94 52.12
N SER A 212 20.41 39.81 52.90
CA SER A 212 19.45 40.71 53.56
C SER A 212 18.79 41.82 52.69
N ARG A 213 17.48 41.94 52.97
CA ARG A 213 16.52 43.05 52.73
C ARG A 213 15.84 43.12 51.38
N GLY A 214 14.52 42.99 51.41
CA GLY A 214 13.53 43.98 51.62
C GLY A 214 12.13 43.45 51.27
N ASN A 215 11.31 43.75 52.21
CA ASN A 215 9.84 43.69 52.27
C ASN A 215 9.13 44.30 51.09
N GLY A 216 7.98 43.73 50.70
CA GLY A 216 7.10 44.43 49.77
C GLY A 216 6.00 43.54 49.16
N ASP A 217 4.92 43.47 49.86
CA ASP A 217 3.53 43.45 49.40
C ASP A 217 2.98 42.34 48.51
N LYS A 218 2.13 41.59 49.17
CA LYS A 218 1.04 40.79 48.67
C LYS A 218 -0.03 41.66 48.00
N LYS A 219 -0.55 41.29 46.84
CA LYS A 219 -1.92 41.55 46.46
C LYS A 219 -2.54 40.36 45.75
N PRO A 220 -3.85 40.18 45.90
CA PRO A 220 -4.48 38.86 45.77
C PRO A 220 -5.23 38.64 44.46
N TRP A 221 -5.60 37.41 44.32
CA TRP A 221 -6.52 36.84 43.38
C TRP A 221 -7.78 37.66 43.08
N GLY A 222 -8.15 37.79 41.82
CA GLY A 222 -9.43 38.27 41.31
C GLY A 222 -9.77 37.53 40.03
N GLU A 223 -10.61 36.57 40.17
CA GLU A 223 -11.98 36.44 39.68
C GLU A 223 -12.21 36.32 38.18
N LYS A 224 -12.89 35.25 37.87
CA LYS A 224 -13.60 34.87 36.66
C LYS A 224 -14.47 35.99 36.09
N LYS A 225 -14.49 36.16 34.78
CA LYS A 225 -15.63 36.72 34.07
C LYS A 225 -16.02 35.85 32.90
N SER A 226 -17.15 35.24 33.05
CA SER A 226 -18.04 34.73 32.00
C SER A 226 -18.78 35.90 31.37
N PHE A 227 -18.85 35.90 30.03
CA PHE A 227 -19.83 36.66 29.27
C PHE A 227 -19.97 35.92 27.97
N GLY A 228 -21.12 35.45 27.57
CA GLY A 228 -22.43 36.09 27.56
C GLY A 228 -22.90 36.03 26.15
N GLU A 229 -23.94 35.28 26.01
CA GLU A 229 -24.81 35.09 24.86
C GLU A 229 -25.25 36.43 24.26
N LYS A 230 -25.22 36.60 22.93
CA LYS A 230 -26.11 37.55 22.25
C LYS A 230 -26.69 36.93 20.98
N ARG A 231 -28.02 36.76 21.09
CA ARG A 231 -28.96 36.64 19.99
C ARG A 231 -29.06 37.94 19.19
N GLY A 232 -29.36 37.84 17.93
CA GLY A 232 -29.90 38.87 17.05
C GLY A 232 -29.95 38.28 15.66
N LYS A 233 -31.01 37.83 15.15
CA LYS A 233 -32.28 38.29 14.56
C LYS A 233 -32.09 39.21 13.35
N ASP A 234 -32.85 38.80 12.32
CA ASP A 234 -33.37 39.49 11.13
C ASP A 234 -32.34 39.47 9.94
N GLY A 235 -32.66 38.96 8.81
CA GLY A 235 -33.83 38.94 7.95
C GLY A 235 -33.32 39.28 6.56
N ASP A 236 -33.50 38.47 5.58
CA ASP A 236 -34.22 38.93 4.39
C ASP A 236 -34.41 37.77 3.38
N LYS A 237 -35.63 37.73 2.90
CA LYS A 237 -36.11 36.88 1.82
C LYS A 237 -35.65 37.42 0.50
N ARG A 238 -35.13 36.57 -0.40
CA ARG A 238 -35.30 36.82 -1.85
C ARG A 238 -35.60 35.48 -2.55
N ASP A 239 -36.86 35.41 -2.96
CA ASP A 239 -37.37 34.56 -4.03
C ASP A 239 -36.58 34.80 -5.33
N GLY A 240 -36.33 33.71 -6.00
CA GLY A 240 -35.73 33.70 -7.34
C GLY A 240 -36.05 32.42 -8.07
N SER A 241 -37.32 32.31 -8.49
CA SER A 241 -37.78 31.29 -9.44
C SER A 241 -36.95 31.38 -10.73
N PHE A 242 -36.34 30.28 -11.14
CA PHE A 242 -35.91 30.13 -12.52
C PHE A 242 -36.40 28.83 -13.12
N ARG A 243 -37.03 29.03 -14.25
CA ARG A 243 -37.88 28.18 -15.06
C ARG A 243 -37.15 26.92 -15.55
N LYS A 244 -37.91 25.84 -15.60
CA LYS A 244 -37.73 24.68 -16.45
C LYS A 244 -37.74 25.11 -17.93
N ASP A 245 -36.73 24.74 -18.69
CA ASP A 245 -36.86 24.54 -20.10
C ASP A 245 -36.27 23.19 -20.48
N GLY A 246 -37.17 22.36 -21.00
CA GLY A 246 -36.86 21.06 -21.53
C GLY A 246 -36.36 21.17 -22.98
N THR A 247 -35.33 20.43 -23.27
CA THR A 247 -35.11 19.97 -24.64
C THR A 247 -34.63 18.52 -24.61
N LYS A 248 -35.57 17.64 -24.96
CA LYS A 248 -35.29 16.29 -25.43
C LYS A 248 -34.40 16.39 -26.67
N ARG A 249 -33.30 15.66 -26.67
CA ARG A 249 -32.63 15.25 -27.91
C ARG A 249 -32.59 13.73 -27.94
N ASP A 250 -33.48 13.18 -28.70
CA ASP A 250 -33.40 11.83 -29.26
C ASP A 250 -32.18 11.76 -30.18
N GLY A 251 -31.28 10.84 -29.93
CA GLY A 251 -30.17 10.47 -30.79
C GLY A 251 -30.11 8.96 -30.92
N GLY A 252 -30.87 8.43 -31.86
CA GLY A 252 -30.87 7.03 -32.19
C GLY A 252 -29.50 6.57 -32.72
N PHE A 253 -28.92 5.56 -32.08
CA PHE A 253 -27.73 4.90 -32.58
C PHE A 253 -28.18 3.68 -33.40
N LYS A 254 -27.95 3.76 -34.73
CA LYS A 254 -28.20 2.71 -35.70
C LYS A 254 -27.29 1.51 -35.41
N LYS A 255 -27.91 0.33 -35.36
CA LYS A 255 -27.25 -0.97 -35.46
C LYS A 255 -26.87 -1.20 -36.92
N ASP A 256 -25.61 -1.21 -37.22
CA ASP A 256 -25.11 -1.77 -38.47
C ASP A 256 -24.56 -3.18 -38.19
N GLY A 257 -25.26 -4.15 -38.74
CA GLY A 257 -24.89 -5.54 -38.70
C GLY A 257 -23.77 -5.83 -39.69
N PHE A 258 -22.71 -6.46 -39.25
CA PHE A 258 -21.71 -7.05 -40.13
C PHE A 258 -21.93 -8.57 -40.18
N ARG A 259 -22.60 -9.01 -41.24
CA ARG A 259 -22.64 -10.40 -41.67
C ARG A 259 -21.41 -10.64 -42.56
N GLY A 260 -20.46 -11.41 -42.11
CA GLY A 260 -19.40 -11.99 -42.92
C GLY A 260 -19.64 -13.48 -43.11
N LYS A 261 -19.89 -13.89 -44.32
CA LYS A 261 -20.05 -15.30 -44.77
C LYS A 261 -18.67 -15.97 -44.89
N PRO A 262 -18.60 -17.30 -44.69
CA PRO A 262 -17.38 -18.06 -44.94
C PRO A 262 -17.22 -18.37 -46.41
N LYS A 263 -15.99 -18.33 -46.91
CA LYS A 263 -15.60 -18.96 -48.19
C LYS A 263 -14.55 -20.02 -47.91
N LYS A 264 -14.91 -21.19 -48.37
CA LYS A 264 -14.17 -22.39 -48.81
C LYS A 264 -12.69 -22.53 -48.39
#